data_6b046d2723e8f15c131b04aaca09d115
#
_entry.id   6b046d2723e8f15c131b04aaca09d115
#
_cell.length_a   1.000
_cell.length_b   1.000
_cell.length_c   1.000
_cell.angle_alpha   90.00
_cell.angle_beta   90.00
_cell.angle_gamma   90.00
#
_symmetry.space_group_name_H-M   'P 1'
#
loop_
_entity.id
_entity.type
_entity.pdbx_description
1 polymer ?
#
loop_
_entity_poly.entity_id
_entity_poly.type
_entity_poly.pdbx_seq_one_letter_code
_entity_poly.pdbx_strand_id
1 'polypeptide(L)'
;MTMYRRSFRSLKCLWLPIFGASLISITGCSETGTTVPSNTISELPPDTGDHDEHAHPSEGPHHGDLVELGNEEYHAEVVHGEAGSVTVYILDSAAKVAVPIEAAELMINISHDGEAEQFKLPAEREATDPEGKSSRFSVKDEELASDLDSHDAAAKLVVMIDGKSFSGKIEHQHEGEHKHDDGHKH
;
A
#
# COMPACT_ATOMS: atom_id res chain seq x y z
N MET A 1 -34.83 16.59 20.27
CA MET A 1 -33.70 15.88 19.66
C MET A 1 -32.43 16.51 20.22
N THR A 2 -31.81 15.84 21.17
CA THR A 2 -30.70 16.39 21.96
C THR A 2 -29.39 15.82 21.42
N MET A 3 -28.57 16.67 20.79
CA MET A 3 -27.24 16.28 20.31
C MET A 3 -26.27 16.12 21.47
N TYR A 4 -25.76 14.92 21.69
CA TYR A 4 -24.79 14.62 22.70
C TYR A 4 -23.37 14.72 22.11
N ARG A 5 -22.72 15.87 22.33
CA ARG A 5 -21.30 16.05 21.99
C ARG A 5 -20.44 15.36 23.04
N ARG A 6 -19.78 14.27 22.68
CA ARG A 6 -18.73 13.67 23.51
C ARG A 6 -17.40 14.39 23.26
N SER A 7 -17.02 15.19 24.25
CA SER A 7 -15.69 15.80 24.33
C SER A 7 -14.66 14.76 24.77
N PHE A 8 -13.74 14.41 23.89
CA PHE A 8 -12.56 13.59 24.24
C PHE A 8 -11.52 14.47 24.91
N ARG A 9 -11.32 14.25 26.21
CA ARG A 9 -10.24 14.86 27.00
C ARG A 9 -8.93 14.13 26.67
N SER A 10 -8.00 14.88 26.09
CA SER A 10 -6.62 14.50 25.84
C SER A 10 -5.91 14.14 27.16
N LEU A 11 -5.52 12.87 27.29
CA LEU A 11 -4.68 12.40 28.40
C LEU A 11 -3.21 12.55 27.97
N LYS A 12 -2.55 13.58 28.52
CA LYS A 12 -1.10 13.80 28.34
C LYS A 12 -0.34 12.75 29.13
N CYS A 13 0.19 11.73 28.47
CA CYS A 13 1.18 10.83 29.04
C CYS A 13 2.54 11.51 29.11
N LEU A 14 2.99 11.75 30.33
CA LEU A 14 4.29 12.29 30.73
C LEU A 14 5.34 11.18 30.51
N TRP A 15 6.20 11.30 29.51
CA TRP A 15 7.33 10.39 29.30
C TRP A 15 8.59 10.96 29.92
N LEU A 16 9.16 10.25 30.91
CA LEU A 16 10.51 10.48 31.45
C LEU A 16 11.55 9.85 30.53
N PRO A 17 12.66 10.54 30.23
CA PRO A 17 13.80 9.92 29.55
C PRO A 17 14.74 9.26 30.55
N ILE A 18 15.00 7.98 30.38
CA ILE A 18 16.09 7.26 31.05
C ILE A 18 17.34 7.36 30.18
N PHE A 19 18.31 8.15 30.64
CA PHE A 19 19.67 8.20 30.09
C PHE A 19 20.43 6.93 30.53
N GLY A 20 20.84 6.11 29.56
CA GLY A 20 21.80 5.02 29.74
C GLY A 20 23.01 5.24 28.83
N ALA A 21 24.08 5.76 29.39
CA ALA A 21 25.38 5.85 28.72
C ALA A 21 26.08 4.49 28.76
N SER A 22 26.44 3.94 27.59
CA SER A 22 27.37 2.82 27.49
C SER A 22 28.44 3.13 26.44
N LEU A 23 29.64 3.45 26.96
CA LEU A 23 30.89 3.58 26.20
C LEU A 23 31.43 2.18 25.91
N ILE A 24 31.62 1.85 24.63
CA ILE A 24 32.50 0.74 24.23
C ILE A 24 33.48 1.30 23.20
N SER A 25 34.72 1.45 23.64
CA SER A 25 35.89 1.72 22.80
C SER A 25 36.42 0.38 22.26
N ILE A 26 36.58 0.26 20.94
CA ILE A 26 37.40 -0.80 20.37
C ILE A 26 38.36 -0.16 19.37
N THR A 27 39.63 -0.12 19.77
CA THR A 27 40.81 0.22 18.98
C THR A 27 41.24 -1.05 18.25
N GLY A 28 41.52 -0.95 16.93
CA GLY A 28 42.09 -2.03 16.18
C GLY A 28 42.57 -1.55 14.81
N CYS A 29 43.85 -1.06 14.76
CA CYS A 29 44.63 -0.89 13.53
C CYS A 29 45.10 -2.26 13.01
N SER A 30 45.05 -2.48 11.72
CA SER A 30 46.10 -3.22 11.02
C SER A 30 46.04 -2.89 9.53
N GLU A 31 47.10 -2.19 9.09
CA GLU A 31 47.47 -2.04 7.68
C GLU A 31 48.09 -3.35 7.18
N THR A 32 47.76 -3.77 5.99
CA THR A 32 48.70 -4.44 5.12
C THR A 32 48.31 -4.19 3.66
N GLY A 33 49.13 -3.45 2.97
CA GLY A 33 49.03 -3.23 1.54
C GLY A 33 49.36 -4.48 0.74
N THR A 34 48.70 -4.65 -0.38
CA THR A 34 49.21 -5.47 -1.48
C THR A 34 48.74 -4.90 -2.80
N THR A 35 49.71 -4.63 -3.59
CA THR A 35 49.79 -4.17 -4.98
C THR A 35 48.76 -4.75 -5.93
N VAL A 36 48.22 -3.82 -6.73
CA VAL A 36 47.44 -4.07 -7.97
C VAL A 36 48.34 -4.72 -9.03
N PRO A 37 47.82 -5.65 -9.81
CA PRO A 37 48.10 -5.69 -11.22
C PRO A 37 46.88 -5.27 -12.05
N SER A 38 47.09 -4.23 -12.79
CA SER A 38 46.33 -3.88 -13.98
C SER A 38 46.31 -5.07 -14.94
N ASN A 39 45.16 -5.53 -15.36
CA ASN A 39 44.83 -5.79 -16.76
C ASN A 39 43.53 -6.59 -16.88
N THR A 40 42.74 -6.12 -17.68
CA THR A 40 41.96 -6.68 -18.79
C THR A 40 40.59 -6.07 -18.78
N ILE A 41 40.41 -5.17 -19.70
CA ILE A 41 39.07 -4.76 -20.18
C ILE A 41 38.45 -6.03 -20.78
N SER A 42 37.63 -6.70 -19.97
CA SER A 42 36.63 -7.62 -20.51
C SER A 42 35.47 -6.77 -20.93
N GLU A 43 35.32 -6.69 -22.24
CA GLU A 43 34.11 -6.25 -22.93
C GLU A 43 32.93 -6.96 -22.24
N LEU A 44 32.14 -6.19 -21.48
CA LEU A 44 30.83 -6.66 -21.05
C LEU A 44 30.04 -6.99 -22.32
N PRO A 45 29.42 -8.19 -22.38
CA PRO A 45 28.40 -8.42 -23.41
C PRO A 45 27.33 -7.31 -23.29
N PRO A 46 26.76 -6.86 -24.41
CA PRO A 46 25.66 -5.91 -24.33
C PRO A 46 24.61 -6.50 -23.41
N ASP A 47 24.28 -5.77 -22.37
CA ASP A 47 23.13 -6.02 -21.51
C ASP A 47 21.89 -5.93 -22.40
N THR A 48 21.54 -7.04 -23.00
CA THR A 48 20.19 -7.25 -23.53
C THR A 48 19.33 -7.45 -22.29
N GLY A 49 19.09 -6.35 -21.59
CA GLY A 49 18.03 -6.27 -20.62
C GLY A 49 16.71 -6.52 -21.34
N ASP A 50 16.39 -7.80 -21.52
CA ASP A 50 15.00 -8.22 -21.58
C ASP A 50 14.40 -7.87 -20.21
N HIS A 51 14.09 -6.59 -20.00
CA HIS A 51 13.05 -6.22 -19.09
C HIS A 51 11.79 -6.79 -19.75
N ASP A 52 11.49 -8.05 -19.42
CA ASP A 52 10.13 -8.53 -19.45
C ASP A 52 9.37 -7.53 -18.59
N GLU A 53 8.82 -6.50 -19.21
CA GLU A 53 7.72 -5.74 -18.65
C GLU A 53 6.60 -6.79 -18.48
N HIS A 54 6.62 -7.43 -17.32
CA HIS A 54 5.47 -8.17 -16.85
C HIS A 54 4.37 -7.12 -16.74
N ALA A 55 3.48 -7.11 -17.74
CA ALA A 55 2.30 -6.26 -17.70
C ALA A 55 1.47 -6.73 -16.49
N HIS A 56 1.67 -6.05 -15.36
CA HIS A 56 0.84 -6.28 -14.19
C HIS A 56 -0.60 -5.90 -14.55
N PRO A 57 -1.58 -6.71 -14.17
CA PRO A 57 -2.96 -6.33 -14.39
C PRO A 57 -3.22 -5.00 -13.66
N SER A 58 -3.82 -4.04 -14.33
CA SER A 58 -4.18 -2.75 -13.74
C SER A 58 -5.48 -2.83 -12.94
N GLU A 59 -6.33 -3.82 -13.24
CA GLU A 59 -7.63 -4.04 -12.61
C GLU A 59 -7.74 -5.44 -12.04
N GLY A 60 -8.46 -5.55 -10.91
CA GLY A 60 -8.80 -6.82 -10.29
C GLY A 60 -10.09 -7.45 -10.86
N PRO A 61 -10.50 -8.61 -10.29
CA PRO A 61 -11.69 -9.34 -10.73
C PRO A 61 -13.01 -8.57 -10.60
N HIS A 62 -13.06 -7.52 -9.77
CA HIS A 62 -14.23 -6.70 -9.53
C HIS A 62 -14.13 -5.32 -10.19
N HIS A 63 -13.15 -5.14 -11.11
CA HIS A 63 -12.88 -3.89 -11.83
C HIS A 63 -12.47 -2.74 -10.92
N GLY A 64 -11.77 -3.04 -9.82
CA GLY A 64 -11.18 -2.07 -8.92
C GLY A 64 -9.68 -1.89 -9.14
N ASP A 65 -9.13 -0.83 -8.57
CA ASP A 65 -7.70 -0.52 -8.61
C ASP A 65 -6.90 -1.54 -7.81
N LEU A 66 -5.80 -2.05 -8.37
CA LEU A 66 -4.93 -3.01 -7.71
C LEU A 66 -3.84 -2.30 -6.90
N VAL A 67 -3.67 -2.77 -5.68
CA VAL A 67 -2.63 -2.35 -4.73
C VAL A 67 -1.72 -3.53 -4.43
N GLU A 68 -0.44 -3.39 -4.73
CA GLU A 68 0.56 -4.42 -4.41
C GLU A 68 0.87 -4.44 -2.91
N LEU A 69 0.93 -5.64 -2.34
CA LEU A 69 1.23 -5.89 -0.94
C LEU A 69 2.45 -6.82 -0.81
N GLY A 70 3.51 -6.32 -0.18
CA GLY A 70 4.66 -7.14 0.21
C GLY A 70 5.46 -7.73 -0.95
N ASN A 71 5.87 -6.92 -1.92
CA ASN A 71 6.54 -7.37 -3.15
C ASN A 71 5.71 -8.43 -3.91
N GLU A 72 4.44 -8.12 -4.16
CA GLU A 72 3.49 -8.97 -4.88
C GLU A 72 3.16 -10.32 -4.18
N GLU A 73 3.43 -10.42 -2.89
CA GLU A 73 3.03 -11.60 -2.11
C GLU A 73 1.50 -11.74 -2.07
N TYR A 74 0.81 -10.57 -1.99
CA TYR A 74 -0.63 -10.40 -2.12
C TYR A 74 -0.96 -9.16 -2.93
N HIS A 75 -2.21 -9.06 -3.35
CA HIS A 75 -2.79 -7.84 -3.89
C HIS A 75 -4.03 -7.46 -3.06
N ALA A 76 -4.35 -6.19 -3.07
CA ALA A 76 -5.64 -5.71 -2.64
C ALA A 76 -6.32 -5.01 -3.81
N GLU A 77 -7.59 -5.30 -4.04
CA GLU A 77 -8.41 -4.61 -5.03
C GLU A 77 -9.33 -3.63 -4.32
N VAL A 78 -9.23 -2.36 -4.66
CA VAL A 78 -10.04 -1.28 -4.09
C VAL A 78 -11.15 -0.94 -5.08
N VAL A 79 -12.39 -1.14 -4.66
CA VAL A 79 -13.57 -0.92 -5.48
C VAL A 79 -14.38 0.24 -4.91
N HIS A 80 -14.62 1.25 -5.75
CA HIS A 80 -15.50 2.38 -5.46
C HIS A 80 -16.92 2.01 -5.82
N GLY A 81 -17.81 2.05 -4.83
CA GLY A 81 -19.23 1.75 -5.02
C GLY A 81 -20.10 3.00 -4.97
N GLU A 82 -21.39 2.78 -5.18
CA GLU A 82 -22.37 3.86 -5.10
C GLU A 82 -22.49 4.44 -3.68
N ALA A 83 -22.83 5.73 -3.59
CA ALA A 83 -23.14 6.45 -2.35
C ALA A 83 -22.02 6.37 -1.29
N GLY A 84 -20.75 6.51 -1.71
CA GLY A 84 -19.59 6.52 -0.82
C GLY A 84 -19.22 5.16 -0.25
N SER A 85 -19.61 4.07 -0.90
CA SER A 85 -19.16 2.74 -0.51
C SER A 85 -17.76 2.47 -1.02
N VAL A 86 -16.86 2.03 -0.14
CA VAL A 86 -15.51 1.57 -0.49
C VAL A 86 -15.37 0.12 -0.04
N THR A 87 -14.98 -0.75 -0.97
CA THR A 87 -14.78 -2.18 -0.71
C THR A 87 -13.36 -2.58 -1.09
N VAL A 88 -12.71 -3.37 -0.24
CA VAL A 88 -11.37 -3.91 -0.49
C VAL A 88 -11.44 -5.43 -0.47
N TYR A 89 -10.94 -6.06 -1.53
CA TYR A 89 -10.76 -7.51 -1.60
C TYR A 89 -9.29 -7.85 -1.47
N ILE A 90 -8.96 -8.88 -0.68
CA ILE A 90 -7.60 -9.41 -0.62
C ILE A 90 -7.48 -10.54 -1.63
N LEU A 91 -6.47 -10.44 -2.48
CA LEU A 91 -6.21 -11.35 -3.58
C LEU A 91 -4.83 -12.00 -3.45
N ASP A 92 -4.66 -13.10 -4.16
CA ASP A 92 -3.38 -13.81 -4.28
C ASP A 92 -2.32 -13.01 -5.06
N SER A 93 -1.12 -13.54 -5.15
CA SER A 93 -0.01 -12.95 -5.89
C SER A 93 -0.28 -12.74 -7.39
N ALA A 94 -1.24 -13.46 -7.95
CA ALA A 94 -1.66 -13.30 -9.35
C ALA A 94 -2.80 -12.28 -9.53
N ALA A 95 -3.28 -11.65 -8.44
CA ALA A 95 -4.43 -10.74 -8.41
C ALA A 95 -5.73 -11.34 -8.98
N LYS A 96 -5.96 -12.63 -8.75
CA LYS A 96 -7.09 -13.36 -9.38
C LYS A 96 -8.00 -14.07 -8.39
N VAL A 97 -7.44 -14.58 -7.30
CA VAL A 97 -8.17 -15.43 -6.37
C VAL A 97 -8.28 -14.75 -5.01
N ALA A 98 -9.50 -14.68 -4.49
CA ALA A 98 -9.75 -14.13 -3.16
C ALA A 98 -9.04 -14.95 -2.07
N VAL A 99 -8.35 -14.25 -1.15
CA VAL A 99 -7.61 -14.82 -0.03
C VAL A 99 -8.26 -14.42 1.28
N PRO A 100 -8.98 -15.32 1.95
CA PRO A 100 -9.59 -15.05 3.26
C PRO A 100 -8.54 -14.95 4.36
N ILE A 101 -8.49 -13.82 5.07
CA ILE A 101 -7.56 -13.53 6.16
C ILE A 101 -8.26 -13.38 7.51
N GLU A 102 -7.52 -13.50 8.62
CA GLU A 102 -8.07 -13.42 9.98
C GLU A 102 -8.25 -11.98 10.50
N ALA A 103 -7.93 -10.96 9.71
CA ALA A 103 -8.10 -9.57 10.11
C ALA A 103 -9.57 -9.22 10.33
N ALA A 104 -9.87 -8.54 11.44
CA ALA A 104 -11.22 -8.05 11.72
C ALA A 104 -11.54 -6.74 10.99
N GLU A 105 -10.51 -5.98 10.60
CA GLU A 105 -10.60 -4.70 9.90
C GLU A 105 -9.31 -4.44 9.11
N LEU A 106 -9.41 -3.67 8.02
CA LEU A 106 -8.29 -3.03 7.35
C LEU A 106 -8.25 -1.56 7.71
N MET A 107 -7.13 -0.90 7.43
CA MET A 107 -6.99 0.55 7.60
C MET A 107 -6.54 1.20 6.31
N ILE A 108 -7.21 2.30 5.94
CA ILE A 108 -6.75 3.22 4.90
C ILE A 108 -6.31 4.50 5.61
N ASN A 109 -5.06 4.89 5.41
CA ASN A 109 -4.52 6.14 5.88
C ASN A 109 -4.48 7.11 4.71
N ILE A 110 -5.12 8.25 4.87
CA ILE A 110 -5.14 9.34 3.89
C ILE A 110 -4.28 10.49 4.43
N SER A 111 -3.53 11.14 3.54
CA SER A 111 -2.87 12.41 3.83
C SER A 111 -3.24 13.40 2.74
N HIS A 112 -3.98 14.45 3.13
CA HIS A 112 -4.47 15.49 2.24
C HIS A 112 -4.19 16.87 2.90
N ASP A 113 -3.60 17.82 2.18
CA ASP A 113 -3.26 19.18 2.66
C ASP A 113 -2.46 19.23 3.97
N GLY A 114 -1.69 18.16 4.28
CA GLY A 114 -0.89 18.03 5.50
C GLY A 114 -1.68 17.56 6.72
N GLU A 115 -2.96 17.27 6.57
CA GLU A 115 -3.77 16.56 7.55
C GLU A 115 -3.72 15.05 7.27
N ALA A 116 -3.74 14.25 8.34
CA ALA A 116 -3.72 12.79 8.23
C ALA A 116 -4.98 12.21 8.85
N GLU A 117 -5.68 11.41 8.09
CA GLU A 117 -6.90 10.73 8.50
C GLU A 117 -6.75 9.22 8.40
N GLN A 118 -7.57 8.50 9.16
CA GLN A 118 -7.51 7.05 9.21
C GLN A 118 -8.91 6.47 9.20
N PHE A 119 -9.18 5.67 8.19
CA PHE A 119 -10.46 5.00 7.99
C PHE A 119 -10.31 3.50 8.24
N LYS A 120 -11.32 2.91 8.88
CA LYS A 120 -11.39 1.49 9.19
C LYS A 120 -12.44 0.83 8.31
N LEU A 121 -12.04 -0.24 7.66
CA LEU A 121 -12.92 -1.09 6.88
C LEU A 121 -13.12 -2.40 7.63
N PRO A 122 -14.26 -2.63 8.26
CA PRO A 122 -14.57 -3.90 8.93
C PRO A 122 -14.68 -5.05 7.95
N ALA A 123 -14.36 -6.25 8.43
CA ALA A 123 -14.53 -7.48 7.67
C ALA A 123 -16.00 -7.70 7.32
N GLU A 124 -16.28 -7.95 6.05
CA GLU A 124 -17.59 -8.31 5.53
C GLU A 124 -17.48 -9.68 4.83
N ARG A 125 -17.60 -10.74 5.63
CA ARG A 125 -17.35 -12.10 5.20
C ARG A 125 -18.25 -12.52 4.05
N GLU A 126 -17.67 -13.10 3.02
CA GLU A 126 -18.41 -13.74 1.94
C GLU A 126 -18.89 -15.15 2.34
N ALA A 127 -19.87 -15.67 1.61
CA ALA A 127 -20.43 -16.99 1.89
C ALA A 127 -19.42 -18.14 1.69
N THR A 128 -18.43 -17.91 0.84
CA THR A 128 -17.35 -18.84 0.50
C THR A 128 -16.18 -18.79 1.48
N ASP A 129 -16.09 -17.74 2.30
CA ASP A 129 -15.00 -17.58 3.26
C ASP A 129 -15.11 -18.55 4.42
N PRO A 130 -14.00 -19.12 4.89
CA PRO A 130 -13.96 -19.94 6.09
C PRO A 130 -14.45 -19.18 7.33
N GLU A 131 -14.90 -19.89 8.33
CA GLU A 131 -15.29 -19.30 9.61
C GLU A 131 -14.11 -18.55 10.26
N GLY A 132 -14.34 -17.31 10.70
CA GLY A 132 -13.32 -16.45 11.32
C GLY A 132 -12.37 -15.77 10.33
N LYS A 133 -12.56 -15.95 9.02
CA LYS A 133 -11.77 -15.27 7.99
C LYS A 133 -12.67 -14.47 7.06
N SER A 134 -12.10 -13.44 6.43
CA SER A 134 -12.77 -12.62 5.41
C SER A 134 -11.80 -12.28 4.29
N SER A 135 -12.28 -12.40 3.05
CA SER A 135 -11.56 -11.90 1.87
C SER A 135 -12.02 -10.50 1.46
N ARG A 136 -13.15 -10.02 2.02
CA ARG A 136 -13.76 -8.73 1.69
C ARG A 136 -13.91 -7.86 2.94
N PHE A 137 -13.65 -6.57 2.77
CA PHE A 137 -13.75 -5.54 3.80
C PHE A 137 -14.44 -4.32 3.20
N SER A 138 -15.43 -3.75 3.88
CA SER A 138 -16.12 -2.61 3.32
C SER A 138 -16.57 -1.59 4.37
N VAL A 139 -16.72 -0.35 3.91
CA VAL A 139 -17.28 0.76 4.69
C VAL A 139 -18.10 1.64 3.76
N LYS A 140 -19.10 2.32 4.33
CA LYS A 140 -19.80 3.38 3.64
C LYS A 140 -19.41 4.70 4.28
N ASP A 141 -18.55 5.44 3.59
CA ASP A 141 -18.00 6.71 4.05
C ASP A 141 -17.76 7.63 2.83
N GLU A 142 -18.51 8.73 2.76
CA GLU A 142 -18.44 9.65 1.62
C GLU A 142 -17.14 10.47 1.62
N GLU A 143 -16.54 10.72 2.80
CA GLU A 143 -15.28 11.42 2.95
C GLU A 143 -14.14 10.58 2.42
N LEU A 144 -14.03 9.31 2.87
CA LEU A 144 -13.06 8.35 2.34
C LEU A 144 -13.16 8.21 0.82
N ALA A 145 -14.37 8.03 0.30
CA ALA A 145 -14.56 7.87 -1.15
C ALA A 145 -14.10 9.12 -1.93
N SER A 146 -14.44 10.32 -1.41
CA SER A 146 -14.03 11.59 -2.02
C SER A 146 -12.52 11.79 -1.99
N ASP A 147 -11.86 11.43 -0.87
CA ASP A 147 -10.42 11.55 -0.72
C ASP A 147 -9.67 10.56 -1.61
N LEU A 148 -10.20 9.34 -1.74
CA LEU A 148 -9.64 8.36 -2.66
C LEU A 148 -9.72 8.82 -4.12
N ASP A 149 -10.77 9.55 -4.52
CA ASP A 149 -10.91 10.13 -5.86
C ASP A 149 -10.07 11.40 -6.07
N SER A 150 -9.45 11.92 -5.02
CA SER A 150 -8.68 13.16 -5.08
C SER A 150 -7.24 12.91 -5.55
N HIS A 151 -6.78 13.67 -6.55
CA HIS A 151 -5.39 13.61 -7.02
C HIS A 151 -4.36 14.16 -6.02
N ASP A 152 -4.80 15.00 -5.08
CA ASP A 152 -3.94 15.66 -4.10
C ASP A 152 -3.82 14.84 -2.80
N ALA A 153 -4.61 13.79 -2.65
CA ALA A 153 -4.57 12.89 -1.51
C ALA A 153 -3.60 11.73 -1.73
N ALA A 154 -2.81 11.44 -0.71
CA ALA A 154 -1.96 10.25 -0.69
C ALA A 154 -2.61 9.16 0.18
N ALA A 155 -3.09 8.11 -0.45
CA ALA A 155 -3.77 7.00 0.21
C ALA A 155 -2.87 5.78 0.37
N LYS A 156 -2.91 5.15 1.56
CA LYS A 156 -2.13 3.95 1.88
C LYS A 156 -2.99 2.93 2.61
N LEU A 157 -3.13 1.76 2.01
CA LEU A 157 -3.74 0.61 2.66
C LEU A 157 -2.77 -0.07 3.63
N VAL A 158 -3.26 -0.48 4.79
CA VAL A 158 -2.53 -1.28 5.78
C VAL A 158 -3.39 -2.48 6.19
N VAL A 159 -2.79 -3.67 6.14
CA VAL A 159 -3.46 -4.93 6.46
C VAL A 159 -2.52 -5.87 7.24
N MET A 160 -3.11 -6.65 8.15
CA MET A 160 -2.41 -7.72 8.87
C MET A 160 -2.79 -9.07 8.27
N ILE A 161 -1.82 -9.81 7.72
CA ILE A 161 -2.02 -11.17 7.18
C ILE A 161 -1.08 -12.10 7.93
N ASP A 162 -1.62 -13.13 8.57
CA ASP A 162 -0.86 -14.13 9.34
C ASP A 162 0.14 -13.51 10.34
N GLY A 163 -0.26 -12.42 11.00
CA GLY A 163 0.55 -11.70 11.98
C GLY A 163 1.63 -10.78 11.39
N LYS A 164 1.76 -10.68 10.08
CA LYS A 164 2.67 -9.79 9.37
C LYS A 164 1.91 -8.56 8.84
N SER A 165 2.47 -7.37 9.01
CA SER A 165 1.89 -6.15 8.48
C SER A 165 2.33 -5.93 7.04
N PHE A 166 1.36 -5.73 6.16
CA PHE A 166 1.55 -5.33 4.78
C PHE A 166 1.00 -3.94 4.55
N SER A 167 1.57 -3.22 3.60
CA SER A 167 1.03 -1.94 3.19
C SER A 167 1.33 -1.67 1.73
N GLY A 168 0.38 -1.02 1.04
CA GLY A 168 0.52 -0.60 -0.34
C GLY A 168 -0.06 0.79 -0.55
N LYS A 169 0.43 1.52 -1.54
CA LYS A 169 -0.12 2.80 -1.97
C LYS A 169 -1.33 2.54 -2.86
N ILE A 170 -2.40 3.26 -2.61
CA ILE A 170 -3.57 3.25 -3.50
C ILE A 170 -3.32 4.33 -4.55
N GLU A 171 -3.28 3.94 -5.81
CA GLU A 171 -3.09 4.83 -6.96
C GLU A 171 -4.25 4.66 -7.91
N HIS A 172 -4.89 5.75 -8.31
CA HIS A 172 -5.88 5.70 -9.37
C HIS A 172 -5.16 5.63 -10.72
N GLN A 173 -5.43 4.59 -11.46
CA GLN A 173 -4.98 4.49 -12.84
C GLN A 173 -6.03 5.18 -13.72
N HIS A 174 -5.78 6.44 -14.08
CA HIS A 174 -6.54 7.05 -15.15
C HIS A 174 -6.10 6.41 -16.46
N GLU A 175 -7.01 5.74 -17.13
CA GLU A 175 -6.82 5.41 -18.55
C GLU A 175 -6.46 6.70 -19.27
N GLY A 176 -5.20 6.76 -19.76
CA GLY A 176 -4.68 7.93 -20.43
C GLY A 176 -5.62 8.32 -21.58
N GLU A 177 -6.11 9.57 -21.56
CA GLU A 177 -6.74 10.19 -22.71
C GLU A 177 -5.84 9.98 -23.94
N HIS A 178 -6.20 9.04 -24.78
CA HIS A 178 -5.64 8.95 -26.11
C HIS A 178 -6.03 10.23 -26.84
N LYS A 179 -5.14 11.24 -26.79
CA LYS A 179 -5.20 12.38 -27.70
C LYS A 179 -5.04 11.83 -29.10
N HIS A 180 -6.15 11.63 -29.77
CA HIS A 180 -6.17 11.53 -31.21
C HIS A 180 -5.74 12.89 -31.76
N ASP A 181 -4.45 13.02 -32.05
CA ASP A 181 -3.92 14.13 -32.87
C ASP A 181 -4.32 13.85 -34.32
N ASP A 182 -5.52 14.29 -34.67
CA ASP A 182 -6.01 14.31 -36.04
C ASP A 182 -5.30 15.43 -36.79
N GLY A 183 -4.03 15.17 -37.12
CA GLY A 183 -3.24 16.02 -38.01
C GLY A 183 -3.72 15.98 -39.44
N HIS A 184 -4.87 16.56 -39.76
CA HIS A 184 -5.23 16.88 -41.13
C HIS A 184 -4.45 18.10 -41.61
N LYS A 185 -3.37 17.84 -42.31
CA LYS A 185 -2.73 18.84 -43.19
C LYS A 185 -3.42 18.79 -44.56
N HIS A 186 -4.07 19.89 -44.94
CA HIS A 186 -4.35 20.31 -46.28
C HIS A 186 -3.25 21.19 -46.82
#